data_b8d9e275f32cf1c9aca35d2cd7db156e
#
_entry.id   b8d9e275f32cf1c9aca35d2cd7db156e
#
_cell.length_a   1.000
_cell.length_b   1.000
_cell.length_c   1.000
_cell.angle_alpha   90.00
_cell.angle_beta   90.00
_cell.angle_gamma   90.00
#
_symmetry.space_group_name_H-M   'P 1'
#
loop_
_entity.id
_entity.type
_entity.pdbx_description
1 polymer ?
#
loop_
_entity_poly.entity_id
_entity_poly.type
_entity_poly.pdbx_seq_one_letter_code
_entity_poly.pdbx_strand_id
1 'polypeptide(L)'
;LGDVYKRQGQFVDETFIINKRNPRISEKESVRIKPREKAKLNWDDKLTLEFNGDAPVCQSISIEPADPSVITVFLCGNSTVVDQDNEPWASWGQMIPHFFGTNVCIANYAESGESANTFIAAGRLKKALSQIKKGDYLFMEFGHNDQKQKGPGKGAYYSFMTSLKTFIDEARARGAYPVLVTPTQRRSFDATGHIRDTHEDYPEAMRWLAAKENVPLIDLNLSLIHI
;
A
#
# COMPACT_ATOMS: atom_id res chain seq x y z
N LEU A 1 -1.27 -1.89 12.06
CA LEU A 1 -1.02 -2.78 13.20
C LEU A 1 0.14 -2.20 14.02
N GLY A 2 -0.16 -1.64 15.19
CA GLY A 2 0.87 -1.23 16.14
C GLY A 2 1.14 -2.39 17.08
N ASP A 3 2.34 -2.95 17.07
CA ASP A 3 2.76 -3.92 18.06
C ASP A 3 3.24 -3.19 19.32
N VAL A 4 2.59 -3.45 20.43
CA VAL A 4 2.99 -2.91 21.73
C VAL A 4 3.60 -4.01 22.58
N TYR A 5 4.93 -3.96 22.75
CA TYR A 5 5.62 -4.85 23.69
C TYR A 5 5.59 -4.26 25.09
N LYS A 6 5.13 -5.03 26.07
CA LYS A 6 5.00 -4.61 27.45
C LYS A 6 5.83 -5.45 28.41
N ARG A 7 6.35 -4.79 29.44
CA ARG A 7 6.89 -5.48 30.60
C ARG A 7 5.74 -5.92 31.50
N GLN A 8 5.79 -7.15 31.99
CA GLN A 8 4.79 -7.73 32.87
C GLN A 8 4.53 -6.85 34.11
N GLY A 9 3.27 -6.58 34.41
CA GLY A 9 2.86 -5.79 35.59
C GLY A 9 2.82 -4.28 35.40
N GLN A 10 2.98 -3.74 34.18
CA GLN A 10 2.84 -2.31 33.90
C GLN A 10 1.52 -2.00 33.17
N PHE A 11 0.85 -0.93 33.61
CA PHE A 11 -0.22 -0.32 32.82
C PHE A 11 0.41 0.57 31.74
N VAL A 12 -0.08 0.46 30.54
CA VAL A 12 0.36 1.29 29.41
C VAL A 12 -0.87 1.77 28.68
N ASP A 13 -0.93 3.07 28.43
CA ASP A 13 -1.86 3.67 27.51
C ASP A 13 -1.21 3.81 26.14
N GLU A 14 -1.80 3.19 25.15
CA GLU A 14 -1.34 3.27 23.77
C GLU A 14 -2.43 3.84 22.88
N THR A 15 -2.06 4.83 22.09
CA THR A 15 -2.94 5.43 21.10
C THR A 15 -2.37 5.21 19.73
N PHE A 16 -3.17 4.68 18.83
CA PHE A 16 -2.81 4.53 17.43
C PHE A 16 -3.98 4.92 16.54
N ILE A 17 -3.67 5.24 15.30
CA ILE A 17 -4.66 5.63 14.32
C ILE A 17 -4.79 4.54 13.25
N ILE A 18 -6.02 4.23 12.87
CA ILE A 18 -6.31 3.18 11.89
C ILE A 18 -7.27 3.68 10.81
N ASN A 19 -7.15 3.15 9.61
CA ASN A 19 -8.10 3.37 8.54
C ASN A 19 -9.13 2.24 8.49
N LYS A 20 -10.38 2.61 8.70
CA LYS A 20 -11.53 1.71 8.49
C LYS A 20 -12.00 1.83 7.04
N ARG A 21 -12.16 0.70 6.36
CA ARG A 21 -12.56 0.70 4.96
C ARG A 21 -13.68 -0.28 4.64
N ASN A 22 -14.43 0.05 3.61
CA ASN A 22 -15.40 -0.81 2.97
C ASN A 22 -15.28 -0.68 1.44
N PRO A 23 -15.82 -1.61 0.66
CA PRO A 23 -15.66 -1.59 -0.80
C PRO A 23 -16.48 -0.49 -1.49
N ARG A 24 -17.44 0.14 -0.82
CA ARG A 24 -18.31 1.14 -1.44
C ARG A 24 -17.53 2.39 -1.85
N ILE A 25 -17.69 2.80 -3.09
CA ILE A 25 -17.15 4.03 -3.66
C ILE A 25 -18.23 5.12 -3.66
N SER A 26 -19.44 4.73 -4.11
CA SER A 26 -20.64 5.57 -4.11
C SER A 26 -21.88 4.70 -3.85
N GLU A 27 -23.07 5.26 -3.93
CA GLU A 27 -24.31 4.48 -3.83
C GLU A 27 -24.43 3.36 -4.87
N LYS A 28 -23.82 3.56 -6.05
CA LYS A 28 -23.95 2.65 -7.20
C LYS A 28 -22.68 1.90 -7.55
N GLU A 29 -21.55 2.25 -6.92
CA GLU A 29 -20.25 1.70 -7.29
C GLU A 29 -19.50 1.15 -6.07
N SER A 30 -18.81 0.04 -6.30
CA SER A 30 -17.94 -0.59 -5.32
C SER A 30 -16.66 -1.10 -5.96
N VAL A 31 -15.62 -1.24 -5.16
CA VAL A 31 -14.40 -1.94 -5.54
C VAL A 31 -14.75 -3.37 -5.92
N ARG A 32 -14.15 -3.86 -6.99
CA ARG A 32 -14.24 -5.27 -7.35
C ARG A 32 -13.37 -6.11 -6.40
N ILE A 33 -14.02 -6.62 -5.35
CA ILE A 33 -13.38 -7.48 -4.35
C ILE A 33 -13.17 -8.87 -4.94
N LYS A 34 -11.94 -9.39 -4.83
CA LYS A 34 -11.61 -10.76 -5.24
C LYS A 34 -12.24 -11.78 -4.31
N PRO A 35 -12.54 -13.02 -4.76
CA PRO A 35 -13.14 -14.05 -3.89
C PRO A 35 -12.37 -14.27 -2.59
N ARG A 36 -11.04 -14.27 -2.62
CA ARG A 36 -10.20 -14.44 -1.43
C ARG A 36 -10.30 -13.29 -0.43
N GLU A 37 -10.59 -12.06 -0.87
CA GLU A 37 -10.73 -10.91 0.02
C GLU A 37 -12.05 -10.91 0.79
N LYS A 38 -13.05 -11.65 0.32
CA LYS A 38 -14.36 -11.75 0.99
C LYS A 38 -14.29 -12.43 2.35
N ALA A 39 -13.29 -13.27 2.55
CA ALA A 39 -13.03 -13.94 3.81
C ALA A 39 -12.15 -13.11 4.76
N LYS A 40 -11.60 -11.97 4.29
CA LYS A 40 -10.73 -11.10 5.06
C LYS A 40 -11.53 -10.01 5.77
N LEU A 41 -11.03 -9.56 6.92
CA LEU A 41 -11.65 -8.50 7.72
C LEU A 41 -11.29 -7.09 7.23
N ASN A 42 -10.58 -6.96 6.08
CA ASN A 42 -10.05 -5.69 5.59
C ASN A 42 -11.08 -4.75 4.96
N TRP A 43 -12.22 -5.30 4.50
CA TRP A 43 -13.24 -4.57 3.74
C TRP A 43 -14.65 -4.68 4.33
N ASP A 44 -14.78 -5.07 5.59
CA ASP A 44 -16.06 -5.40 6.21
C ASP A 44 -16.73 -4.22 6.94
N ASP A 45 -16.14 -3.03 6.87
CA ASP A 45 -16.65 -1.82 7.55
C ASP A 45 -16.65 -1.90 9.09
N LYS A 46 -15.81 -2.76 9.66
CA LYS A 46 -15.67 -2.95 11.10
C LYS A 46 -14.24 -2.65 11.57
N LEU A 47 -14.07 -2.54 12.86
CA LEU A 47 -12.78 -2.55 13.53
C LEU A 47 -12.62 -3.90 14.19
N THR A 48 -11.56 -4.61 13.83
CA THR A 48 -11.17 -5.85 14.48
C THR A 48 -9.98 -5.60 15.39
N LEU A 49 -10.14 -5.99 16.64
CA LEU A 49 -9.09 -5.90 17.66
C LEU A 49 -8.66 -7.31 18.01
N GLU A 50 -7.37 -7.55 17.92
CA GLU A 50 -6.77 -8.83 18.25
C GLU A 50 -5.78 -8.65 19.40
N PHE A 51 -5.93 -9.47 20.45
CA PHE A 51 -5.08 -9.48 21.62
C PHE A 51 -4.27 -10.75 21.62
N ASN A 52 -2.98 -10.65 21.41
CA ASN A 52 -2.04 -11.76 21.34
C ASN A 52 -1.21 -11.86 22.60
N GLY A 53 -0.82 -13.08 22.97
CA GLY A 53 0.02 -13.41 24.09
C GLY A 53 -0.60 -14.48 25.00
N ASP A 54 0.18 -14.99 25.95
CA ASP A 54 -0.24 -16.09 26.83
C ASP A 54 -1.39 -15.69 27.78
N ALA A 55 -1.43 -14.42 28.19
CA ALA A 55 -2.45 -13.88 29.08
C ALA A 55 -2.67 -12.38 28.79
N PRO A 56 -3.23 -12.02 27.63
CA PRO A 56 -3.45 -10.61 27.30
C PRO A 56 -4.55 -10.04 28.18
N VAL A 57 -4.32 -8.88 28.79
CA VAL A 57 -5.29 -8.16 29.60
C VAL A 57 -5.51 -6.78 29.03
N CYS A 58 -6.76 -6.47 28.69
CA CYS A 58 -7.19 -5.14 28.31
C CYS A 58 -8.13 -4.58 29.39
N GLN A 59 -7.80 -3.42 29.94
CA GLN A 59 -8.63 -2.78 30.96
C GLN A 59 -9.73 -1.94 30.35
N SER A 60 -9.42 -1.18 29.30
CA SER A 60 -10.38 -0.31 28.61
C SER A 60 -9.95 -0.06 27.17
N ILE A 61 -10.91 0.24 26.33
CA ILE A 61 -10.72 0.66 24.94
C ILE A 61 -11.59 1.88 24.69
N SER A 62 -10.97 2.97 24.22
CA SER A 62 -11.69 4.12 23.66
C SER A 62 -11.52 4.16 22.15
N ILE A 63 -12.61 4.38 21.44
CA ILE A 63 -12.62 4.48 19.98
C ILE A 63 -13.29 5.80 19.62
N GLU A 64 -12.50 6.67 18.99
CA GLU A 64 -12.95 8.03 18.65
C GLU A 64 -12.67 8.32 17.16
N PRO A 65 -13.45 9.18 16.52
CA PRO A 65 -13.10 9.71 15.20
C PRO A 65 -11.75 10.41 15.25
N ALA A 66 -10.92 10.15 14.24
CA ALA A 66 -9.64 10.86 14.11
C ALA A 66 -9.85 12.35 13.82
N ASP A 67 -8.91 13.18 14.26
CA ASP A 67 -8.88 14.60 13.92
C ASP A 67 -8.83 14.78 12.39
N PRO A 68 -9.65 15.66 11.80
CA PRO A 68 -9.65 15.91 10.34
C PRO A 68 -8.30 16.39 9.79
N SER A 69 -7.42 16.94 10.62
CA SER A 69 -6.08 17.37 10.23
C SER A 69 -5.08 16.22 10.04
N VAL A 70 -5.41 15.01 10.50
CA VAL A 70 -4.58 13.83 10.32
C VAL A 70 -4.31 13.60 8.83
N ILE A 71 -3.03 13.48 8.48
CA ILE A 71 -2.61 13.17 7.13
C ILE A 71 -2.87 11.69 6.86
N THR A 72 -3.45 11.37 5.71
CA THR A 72 -3.61 9.99 5.29
C THR A 72 -2.62 9.66 4.17
N VAL A 73 -1.90 8.56 4.34
CA VAL A 73 -1.05 7.96 3.30
C VAL A 73 -1.78 6.76 2.72
N PHE A 74 -2.27 6.91 1.50
CA PHE A 74 -2.92 5.84 0.76
C PHE A 74 -1.87 4.99 0.06
N LEU A 75 -1.85 3.69 0.35
CA LEU A 75 -0.95 2.74 -0.29
C LEU A 75 -1.69 2.01 -1.41
N CYS A 76 -1.19 2.15 -2.62
CA CYS A 76 -1.66 1.46 -3.82
C CYS A 76 -0.55 0.52 -4.30
N GLY A 77 -0.87 -0.75 -4.45
CA GLY A 77 0.17 -1.72 -4.82
C GLY A 77 -0.35 -3.15 -4.92
N ASN A 78 0.58 -4.05 -4.84
CA ASN A 78 0.36 -5.49 -5.00
C ASN A 78 0.71 -6.29 -3.72
N SER A 79 1.16 -7.53 -3.86
CA SER A 79 1.47 -8.44 -2.75
C SER A 79 2.63 -8.00 -1.86
N THR A 80 3.48 -7.08 -2.32
CA THR A 80 4.59 -6.53 -1.54
C THR A 80 4.15 -5.36 -0.66
N VAL A 81 2.90 -4.90 -0.83
CA VAL A 81 2.31 -3.77 -0.11
C VAL A 81 1.09 -4.18 0.73
N VAL A 82 0.31 -5.17 0.29
CA VAL A 82 -0.94 -5.60 0.93
C VAL A 82 -0.71 -6.15 2.33
N ASP A 83 -1.70 -5.98 3.22
CA ASP A 83 -1.72 -6.67 4.50
C ASP A 83 -1.83 -8.18 4.28
N GLN A 84 -0.82 -8.92 4.71
CA GLN A 84 -0.75 -10.38 4.56
C GLN A 84 -1.45 -11.06 5.75
N ASP A 85 -2.20 -12.13 5.48
CA ASP A 85 -3.03 -12.79 6.49
C ASP A 85 -2.33 -13.95 7.19
N ASN A 86 -1.31 -14.51 6.55
CA ASN A 86 -0.70 -15.76 6.99
C ASN A 86 0.83 -15.63 7.05
N GLU A 87 1.40 -16.03 8.16
CA GLU A 87 2.84 -16.23 8.28
C GLU A 87 3.35 -17.31 7.29
N PRO A 88 4.57 -17.17 6.79
CA PRO A 88 5.58 -16.15 7.08
C PRO A 88 5.51 -14.92 6.17
N TRP A 89 4.41 -14.70 5.49
CA TRP A 89 4.25 -13.60 4.55
C TRP A 89 4.13 -12.27 5.29
N ALA A 90 4.88 -11.29 4.84
CA ALA A 90 4.80 -9.91 5.29
C ALA A 90 5.03 -8.96 4.12
N SER A 91 4.62 -7.72 4.26
CA SER A 91 4.84 -6.67 3.27
C SER A 91 5.29 -5.38 3.94
N TRP A 92 5.95 -4.50 3.21
CA TRP A 92 6.35 -3.22 3.78
C TRP A 92 5.13 -2.32 4.09
N GLY A 93 4.06 -2.44 3.29
CA GLY A 93 2.83 -1.66 3.53
C GLY A 93 2.10 -2.08 4.80
N GLN A 94 2.23 -3.35 5.20
CA GLN A 94 1.73 -3.85 6.48
C GLN A 94 2.54 -3.34 7.67
N MET A 95 3.85 -3.18 7.47
CA MET A 95 4.78 -2.82 8.54
C MET A 95 4.94 -1.31 8.75
N ILE A 96 4.71 -0.52 7.70
CA ILE A 96 4.98 0.92 7.71
C ILE A 96 4.20 1.72 8.78
N PRO A 97 2.98 1.34 9.21
CA PRO A 97 2.27 2.05 10.28
C PRO A 97 3.05 2.17 11.58
N HIS A 98 3.92 1.18 11.87
CA HIS A 98 4.77 1.17 13.06
C HIS A 98 5.73 2.38 13.14
N PHE A 99 6.06 3.00 12.03
CA PHE A 99 7.03 4.10 11.93
C PHE A 99 6.38 5.49 11.97
N PHE A 100 5.06 5.56 12.13
CA PHE A 100 4.32 6.83 12.19
C PHE A 100 3.62 6.99 13.53
N GLY A 101 3.52 8.24 13.97
CA GLY A 101 2.69 8.61 15.12
C GLY A 101 1.23 8.85 14.75
N THR A 102 0.45 9.29 15.71
CA THR A 102 -1.01 9.49 15.58
C THR A 102 -1.42 10.65 14.67
N ASN A 103 -0.47 11.38 14.12
CA ASN A 103 -0.71 12.44 13.14
C ASN A 103 -0.75 11.95 11.69
N VAL A 104 -0.43 10.65 11.45
CA VAL A 104 -0.45 10.02 10.12
C VAL A 104 -1.23 8.71 10.17
N CYS A 105 -2.22 8.58 9.31
CA CYS A 105 -2.99 7.37 9.10
C CYS A 105 -2.54 6.64 7.85
N ILE A 106 -2.29 5.35 7.92
CA ILE A 106 -1.97 4.53 6.76
C ILE A 106 -3.24 3.82 6.27
N ALA A 107 -3.61 4.09 5.01
CA ALA A 107 -4.75 3.47 4.33
C ALA A 107 -4.24 2.50 3.27
N ASN A 108 -4.08 1.23 3.62
CA ASN A 108 -3.52 0.23 2.72
C ASN A 108 -4.60 -0.38 1.82
N TYR A 109 -4.69 0.10 0.57
CA TYR A 109 -5.65 -0.38 -0.45
C TYR A 109 -5.03 -1.37 -1.45
N ALA A 110 -3.80 -1.78 -1.21
CA ALA A 110 -3.11 -2.76 -2.05
C ALA A 110 -3.83 -4.11 -2.07
N GLU A 111 -3.58 -4.89 -3.12
CA GLU A 111 -4.08 -6.25 -3.25
C GLU A 111 -3.13 -7.12 -4.07
N SER A 112 -2.91 -8.33 -3.58
CA SER A 112 -2.05 -9.31 -4.24
C SER A 112 -2.47 -9.57 -5.70
N GLY A 113 -1.47 -9.60 -6.59
CA GLY A 113 -1.69 -9.88 -8.01
C GLY A 113 -2.16 -8.66 -8.82
N GLU A 114 -2.35 -7.49 -8.22
CA GLU A 114 -2.67 -6.28 -8.99
C GLU A 114 -1.43 -5.76 -9.72
N SER A 115 -1.65 -5.31 -10.94
CA SER A 115 -0.81 -4.41 -11.72
C SER A 115 -1.43 -3.01 -11.68
N ALA A 116 -0.71 -1.98 -12.10
CA ALA A 116 -1.23 -0.61 -12.08
C ALA A 116 -2.56 -0.48 -12.84
N ASN A 117 -2.66 -1.06 -14.04
CA ASN A 117 -3.89 -1.00 -14.85
C ASN A 117 -5.04 -1.84 -14.27
N THR A 118 -4.76 -3.01 -13.67
CA THR A 118 -5.83 -3.83 -13.07
C THR A 118 -6.34 -3.24 -11.76
N PHE A 119 -5.50 -2.57 -11.00
CA PHE A 119 -5.87 -1.81 -9.81
C PHE A 119 -6.86 -0.69 -10.16
N ILE A 120 -6.60 0.05 -11.25
CA ILE A 120 -7.52 1.05 -11.78
C ILE A 120 -8.84 0.38 -12.22
N ALA A 121 -8.76 -0.67 -13.02
CA ALA A 121 -9.93 -1.37 -13.55
C ALA A 121 -10.80 -2.04 -12.47
N ALA A 122 -10.22 -2.39 -11.33
CA ALA A 122 -10.95 -2.91 -10.17
C ALA A 122 -11.64 -1.81 -9.33
N GLY A 123 -11.49 -0.53 -9.69
CA GLY A 123 -12.05 0.59 -8.95
C GLY A 123 -11.28 0.96 -7.68
N ARG A 124 -10.11 0.34 -7.42
CA ARG A 124 -9.34 0.56 -6.19
C ARG A 124 -8.74 1.97 -6.14
N LEU A 125 -8.21 2.46 -7.26
CA LEU A 125 -7.79 3.85 -7.35
C LEU A 125 -8.96 4.80 -7.09
N LYS A 126 -10.11 4.57 -7.73
CA LYS A 126 -11.31 5.40 -7.53
C LYS A 126 -11.76 5.40 -6.06
N LYS A 127 -11.62 4.26 -5.37
CA LYS A 127 -11.89 4.17 -3.94
C LYS A 127 -10.92 5.03 -3.11
N ALA A 128 -9.62 4.95 -3.33
CA ALA A 128 -8.64 5.80 -2.67
C ALA A 128 -8.97 7.30 -2.91
N LEU A 129 -9.22 7.65 -4.17
CA LEU A 129 -9.56 9.01 -4.58
C LEU A 129 -10.89 9.54 -4.02
N SER A 130 -11.81 8.67 -3.62
CA SER A 130 -13.06 9.07 -2.95
C SER A 130 -12.86 9.46 -1.49
N GLN A 131 -11.70 9.16 -0.92
CA GLN A 131 -11.37 9.42 0.49
C GLN A 131 -10.24 10.45 0.63
N ILE A 132 -9.40 10.57 -0.39
CA ILE A 132 -8.20 11.43 -0.37
C ILE A 132 -8.59 12.91 -0.32
N LYS A 133 -7.92 13.67 0.53
CA LYS A 133 -8.08 15.11 0.64
C LYS A 133 -6.78 15.85 0.35
N LYS A 134 -6.87 17.16 0.21
CA LYS A 134 -5.70 18.03 0.04
C LYS A 134 -4.72 17.83 1.20
N GLY A 135 -3.45 17.61 0.86
CA GLY A 135 -2.38 17.38 1.82
C GLY A 135 -2.11 15.92 2.13
N ASP A 136 -2.98 14.99 1.72
CA ASP A 136 -2.73 13.55 1.83
C ASP A 136 -1.69 13.08 0.81
N TYR A 137 -1.24 11.85 0.97
CA TYR A 137 -0.26 11.22 0.09
C TYR A 137 -0.84 9.99 -0.61
N LEU A 138 -0.45 9.76 -1.86
CA LEU A 138 -0.76 8.57 -2.63
C LEU A 138 0.54 7.86 -3.01
N PHE A 139 0.88 6.77 -2.33
CA PHE A 139 2.04 5.94 -2.62
C PHE A 139 1.66 4.83 -3.60
N MET A 140 2.50 4.61 -4.62
CA MET A 140 2.23 3.65 -5.70
C MET A 140 3.42 2.73 -5.91
N GLU A 141 3.28 1.45 -5.54
CA GLU A 141 4.25 0.41 -5.88
C GLU A 141 3.64 -0.62 -6.82
N PHE A 142 4.09 -0.61 -8.06
CA PHE A 142 3.70 -1.56 -9.10
C PHE A 142 4.92 -2.01 -9.89
N GLY A 143 4.74 -2.94 -10.84
CA GLY A 143 5.81 -3.50 -11.65
C GLY A 143 5.85 -5.03 -11.63
N HIS A 144 5.76 -5.64 -10.42
CA HIS A 144 5.81 -7.09 -10.23
C HIS A 144 4.83 -7.90 -11.09
N ASN A 145 3.63 -7.38 -11.27
CA ASN A 145 2.58 -8.04 -12.05
C ASN A 145 2.40 -7.41 -13.43
N ASP A 146 2.76 -6.15 -13.57
CA ASP A 146 2.71 -5.43 -14.84
C ASP A 146 3.62 -6.10 -15.88
N GLN A 147 4.83 -6.50 -15.48
CA GLN A 147 5.78 -7.20 -16.36
C GLN A 147 5.30 -8.57 -16.85
N LYS A 148 4.33 -9.19 -16.18
CA LYS A 148 3.73 -10.46 -16.62
C LYS A 148 2.75 -10.27 -17.76
N GLN A 149 2.30 -9.04 -18.01
CA GLN A 149 1.39 -8.70 -19.09
C GLN A 149 2.18 -8.55 -20.40
N LYS A 150 1.92 -9.41 -21.36
CA LYS A 150 2.57 -9.40 -22.67
C LYS A 150 1.56 -9.11 -23.77
N GLY A 151 2.05 -8.71 -24.93
CA GLY A 151 1.25 -8.45 -26.13
C GLY A 151 1.08 -6.97 -26.47
N PRO A 152 0.33 -6.64 -27.53
CA PRO A 152 0.16 -5.27 -28.00
C PRO A 152 -0.37 -4.34 -26.89
N GLY A 153 0.20 -3.15 -26.82
CA GLY A 153 -0.19 -2.14 -25.83
C GLY A 153 0.25 -2.41 -24.40
N LYS A 154 1.11 -3.43 -24.16
CA LYS A 154 1.70 -3.73 -22.86
C LYS A 154 3.18 -3.32 -22.85
N GLY A 155 3.72 -3.11 -21.66
CA GLY A 155 5.14 -2.78 -21.47
C GLY A 155 5.38 -1.66 -20.49
N ALA A 156 6.64 -1.56 -20.06
CA ALA A 156 7.09 -0.62 -19.04
C ALA A 156 6.87 0.84 -19.48
N TYR A 157 7.30 1.18 -20.68
CA TYR A 157 7.21 2.54 -21.25
C TYR A 157 5.86 2.86 -21.93
N TYR A 158 4.89 1.97 -21.86
CA TYR A 158 3.57 2.17 -22.44
C TYR A 158 2.45 2.02 -21.39
N SER A 159 1.83 0.85 -21.30
CA SER A 159 0.67 0.66 -20.41
C SER A 159 0.97 0.90 -18.93
N PHE A 160 2.18 0.53 -18.48
CA PHE A 160 2.58 0.75 -17.09
C PHE A 160 2.74 2.24 -16.78
N MET A 161 3.55 2.97 -17.55
CA MET A 161 3.75 4.41 -17.34
C MET A 161 2.44 5.20 -17.51
N THR A 162 1.61 4.85 -18.50
CA THR A 162 0.31 5.49 -18.71
C THR A 162 -0.60 5.31 -17.49
N SER A 163 -0.60 4.11 -16.91
CA SER A 163 -1.36 3.85 -15.68
C SER A 163 -0.83 4.66 -14.51
N LEU A 164 0.49 4.67 -14.27
CA LEU A 164 1.09 5.46 -13.19
C LEU A 164 0.82 6.97 -13.38
N LYS A 165 0.87 7.45 -14.61
CA LYS A 165 0.53 8.86 -14.92
C LYS A 165 -0.91 9.17 -14.50
N THR A 166 -1.84 8.24 -14.69
CA THR A 166 -3.23 8.40 -14.21
C THR A 166 -3.28 8.58 -12.70
N PHE A 167 -2.56 7.78 -11.92
CA PHE A 167 -2.49 7.95 -10.46
C PHE A 167 -1.93 9.33 -10.07
N ILE A 168 -0.86 9.77 -10.73
CA ILE A 168 -0.22 11.05 -10.48
C ILE A 168 -1.20 12.21 -10.71
N ASP A 169 -1.84 12.23 -11.88
CA ASP A 169 -2.73 13.30 -12.27
C ASP A 169 -3.96 13.39 -11.36
N GLU A 170 -4.54 12.23 -11.04
CA GLU A 170 -5.72 12.14 -10.19
C GLU A 170 -5.43 12.55 -8.73
N ALA A 171 -4.25 12.23 -8.19
CA ALA A 171 -3.83 12.68 -6.87
C ALA A 171 -3.65 14.21 -6.87
N ARG A 172 -2.94 14.74 -7.84
CA ARG A 172 -2.70 16.19 -7.98
C ARG A 172 -3.98 16.99 -8.16
N ALA A 173 -4.93 16.47 -8.93
CA ALA A 173 -6.23 17.11 -9.13
C ALA A 173 -7.01 17.29 -7.82
N ARG A 174 -6.67 16.52 -6.77
CA ARG A 174 -7.25 16.61 -5.42
C ARG A 174 -6.38 17.34 -4.42
N GLY A 175 -5.25 17.89 -4.88
CA GLY A 175 -4.28 18.56 -4.02
C GLY A 175 -3.49 17.62 -3.11
N ALA A 176 -3.47 16.33 -3.44
CA ALA A 176 -2.67 15.33 -2.75
C ALA A 176 -1.30 15.16 -3.41
N TYR A 177 -0.38 14.56 -2.68
CA TYR A 177 1.00 14.34 -3.08
C TYR A 177 1.21 12.91 -3.60
N PRO A 178 1.40 12.69 -4.91
CA PRO A 178 1.78 11.38 -5.43
C PRO A 178 3.23 11.07 -5.09
N VAL A 179 3.50 9.81 -4.73
CA VAL A 179 4.85 9.29 -4.48
C VAL A 179 4.99 7.94 -5.19
N LEU A 180 5.97 7.84 -6.07
CA LEU A 180 6.30 6.59 -6.73
C LEU A 180 7.23 5.74 -5.85
N VAL A 181 7.01 4.44 -5.84
CA VAL A 181 7.83 3.47 -5.10
C VAL A 181 8.23 2.38 -6.08
N THR A 182 9.52 2.21 -6.37
CA THR A 182 9.95 1.14 -7.28
C THR A 182 9.70 -0.23 -6.66
N PRO A 183 9.40 -1.27 -7.49
CA PRO A 183 9.16 -2.60 -6.98
C PRO A 183 10.39 -3.15 -6.24
N THR A 184 10.15 -3.76 -5.08
CA THR A 184 11.21 -4.43 -4.32
C THR A 184 11.86 -5.55 -5.13
N GLN A 185 13.16 -5.76 -4.96
CA GLN A 185 13.84 -6.87 -5.63
C GLN A 185 13.28 -8.23 -5.18
N ARG A 186 13.18 -9.16 -6.13
CA ARG A 186 12.93 -10.55 -5.80
C ARG A 186 14.21 -11.18 -5.26
N ARG A 187 14.07 -12.07 -4.29
CA ARG A 187 15.18 -12.85 -3.76
C ARG A 187 15.61 -13.92 -4.79
N SER A 188 16.15 -13.44 -5.92
CA SER A 188 16.66 -14.27 -7.00
C SER A 188 18.15 -14.01 -7.18
N PHE A 189 18.98 -15.06 -7.07
CA PHE A 189 20.42 -14.95 -7.16
C PHE A 189 20.93 -15.73 -8.36
N ASP A 190 22.04 -15.30 -8.92
CA ASP A 190 22.80 -16.05 -9.90
C ASP A 190 23.71 -17.09 -9.23
N ALA A 191 24.48 -17.82 -10.05
CA ALA A 191 25.39 -18.85 -9.55
C ALA A 191 26.56 -18.31 -8.72
N THR A 192 26.82 -17.01 -8.78
CA THR A 192 27.87 -16.30 -8.03
C THR A 192 27.34 -15.60 -6.79
N GLY A 193 26.04 -15.69 -6.52
CA GLY A 193 25.39 -15.08 -5.35
C GLY A 193 24.96 -13.63 -5.53
N HIS A 194 25.05 -13.07 -6.74
CA HIS A 194 24.55 -11.71 -7.02
C HIS A 194 23.05 -11.72 -7.28
N ILE A 195 22.37 -10.68 -6.84
CA ILE A 195 20.94 -10.48 -7.12
C ILE A 195 20.74 -10.32 -8.62
N ARG A 196 19.81 -11.10 -9.17
CA ARG A 196 19.37 -10.95 -10.56
C ARG A 196 18.33 -9.85 -10.66
N ASP A 197 18.49 -8.95 -11.59
CA ASP A 197 17.40 -8.07 -11.99
C ASP A 197 16.32 -8.91 -12.68
N THR A 198 15.14 -8.93 -12.06
CA THR A 198 13.97 -9.70 -12.54
C THR A 198 12.80 -8.81 -12.90
N HIS A 199 12.99 -7.48 -12.89
CA HIS A 199 11.91 -6.52 -13.15
C HIS A 199 11.99 -5.91 -14.54
N GLU A 200 12.99 -6.29 -15.36
CA GLU A 200 13.17 -5.72 -16.70
C GLU A 200 13.21 -4.17 -16.63
N ASP A 201 12.65 -3.49 -17.59
CA ASP A 201 12.67 -2.02 -17.68
C ASP A 201 11.67 -1.31 -16.73
N TYR A 202 10.91 -2.02 -15.90
CA TYR A 202 9.83 -1.41 -15.10
C TYR A 202 10.34 -0.43 -14.02
N PRO A 203 11.40 -0.75 -13.26
CA PRO A 203 11.97 0.23 -12.33
C PRO A 203 12.53 1.46 -13.04
N GLU A 204 13.20 1.28 -14.19
CA GLU A 204 13.76 2.38 -14.95
C GLU A 204 12.68 3.29 -15.55
N ALA A 205 11.62 2.72 -16.09
CA ALA A 205 10.47 3.48 -16.58
C ALA A 205 9.84 4.31 -15.46
N MET A 206 9.78 3.78 -14.23
CA MET A 206 9.27 4.52 -13.08
C MET A 206 10.20 5.67 -12.67
N ARG A 207 11.53 5.46 -12.67
CA ARG A 207 12.54 6.52 -12.43
C ARG A 207 12.40 7.65 -13.46
N TRP A 208 12.29 7.27 -14.73
CA TRP A 208 12.09 8.22 -15.81
C TRP A 208 10.80 9.03 -15.63
N LEU A 209 9.70 8.37 -15.30
CA LEU A 209 8.42 9.03 -15.06
C LEU A 209 8.49 9.98 -13.85
N ALA A 210 9.12 9.54 -12.76
CA ALA A 210 9.32 10.36 -11.57
C ALA A 210 10.05 11.67 -11.89
N ALA A 211 11.14 11.56 -12.63
CA ALA A 211 11.93 12.73 -13.05
C ALA A 211 11.13 13.65 -14.00
N LYS A 212 10.47 13.07 -15.00
CA LYS A 212 9.67 13.82 -15.98
C LYS A 212 8.50 14.57 -15.34
N GLU A 213 7.81 13.93 -14.42
CA GLU A 213 6.63 14.49 -13.76
C GLU A 213 6.99 15.28 -12.49
N ASN A 214 8.26 15.34 -12.10
CA ASN A 214 8.70 15.93 -10.84
C ASN A 214 7.92 15.38 -9.64
N VAL A 215 7.92 14.04 -9.51
CA VAL A 215 7.26 13.29 -8.44
C VAL A 215 8.32 12.65 -7.55
N PRO A 216 8.20 12.72 -6.22
CA PRO A 216 9.08 12.01 -5.32
C PRO A 216 9.12 10.51 -5.63
N LEU A 217 10.32 9.92 -5.56
CA LEU A 217 10.55 8.51 -5.78
C LEU A 217 11.25 7.89 -4.56
N ILE A 218 10.68 6.80 -4.05
CA ILE A 218 11.33 5.90 -3.10
C ILE A 218 11.86 4.71 -3.89
N ASP A 219 13.18 4.58 -3.99
CA ASP A 219 13.81 3.56 -4.83
C ASP A 219 14.15 2.30 -4.04
N LEU A 220 13.15 1.47 -3.76
CA LEU A 220 13.34 0.17 -3.08
C LEU A 220 14.10 -0.84 -3.94
N ASN A 221 14.03 -0.70 -5.27
CA ASN A 221 14.75 -1.58 -6.18
C ASN A 221 16.26 -1.45 -6.03
N LEU A 222 16.78 -0.23 -5.95
CA LEU A 222 18.21 0.02 -5.71
C LEU A 222 18.60 -0.20 -4.25
N SER A 223 17.75 0.17 -3.30
CA SER A 223 18.05 0.04 -1.86
C SER A 223 18.37 -1.40 -1.47
N LEU A 224 17.70 -2.39 -2.05
CA LEU A 224 17.89 -3.82 -1.74
C LEU A 224 19.05 -4.48 -2.52
N ILE A 225 19.66 -3.81 -3.48
CA ILE A 225 20.87 -4.29 -4.16
C ILE A 225 22.12 -4.09 -3.28
N HIS A 226 22.06 -3.17 -2.34
CA HIS A 226 23.17 -2.75 -1.49
C HIS A 226 23.14 -3.33 -0.07
N ILE A 227 22.24 -4.30 0.20
CA ILE A 227 22.16 -4.98 1.51
C ILE A 227 22.92 -6.34 1.48
#